data_f212318602980ffa47327b49732eaaa6
#
_entry.id   f212318602980ffa47327b49732eaaa6
#
_cell.length_a   1.000
_cell.length_b   1.000
_cell.length_c   1.000
_cell.angle_alpha   90.00
_cell.angle_beta   90.00
_cell.angle_gamma   90.00
#
_symmetry.space_group_name_H-M   'P 1'
#
loop_
_entity.id
_entity.type
_entity.pdbx_description
1 polymer ?
#
loop_
_entity_poly.entity_id
_entity_poly.type
_entity_poly.pdbx_seq_one_letter_code
_entity_poly.pdbx_strand_id
1 'polypeptide(L)'
;MRQIALLSVVASLAGCMTATGHLYPVQGPLAAQTPPPIQTLALTGAPALGGQITQGDIKATLLDGQACQGHWTMVNQNDPSANALSAQWDSLYGGGFFTANVLGNQSFARSTVACSRGRSLQLEWIAISKGIATDNNGNLFKLTFGDVVLPQH
;
A
#
# COMPACT_ATOMS: atom_id res chain seq x y z
N MET A 1 34.35 40.84 25.27
CA MET A 1 32.98 40.54 24.76
C MET A 1 33.07 39.32 23.88
N ARG A 2 32.56 38.17 24.37
CA ARG A 2 32.52 36.92 23.63
C ARG A 2 31.18 36.84 22.93
N GLN A 3 31.18 36.94 21.61
CA GLN A 3 29.99 36.66 20.79
C GLN A 3 29.81 35.13 20.68
N ILE A 4 28.74 34.64 21.31
CA ILE A 4 28.29 33.25 21.12
C ILE A 4 27.44 33.22 19.85
N ALA A 5 28.00 32.68 18.79
CA ALA A 5 27.27 32.40 17.58
C ALA A 5 26.34 31.20 17.85
N LEU A 6 25.03 31.45 17.97
CA LEU A 6 24.01 30.41 17.96
C LEU A 6 23.93 29.85 16.53
N LEU A 7 24.51 28.66 16.32
CA LEU A 7 24.21 27.85 15.15
C LEU A 7 22.78 27.32 15.30
N SER A 8 21.86 27.93 14.59
CA SER A 8 20.52 27.38 14.38
C SER A 8 20.65 26.15 13.47
N VAL A 9 20.63 24.96 14.08
CA VAL A 9 20.47 23.72 13.35
C VAL A 9 19.01 23.67 12.86
N VAL A 10 18.80 24.07 11.62
CA VAL A 10 17.53 23.82 10.91
C VAL A 10 17.49 22.31 10.63
N ALA A 11 16.85 21.57 11.50
CA ALA A 11 16.47 20.19 11.21
C ALA A 11 15.43 20.24 10.11
N SER A 12 15.84 19.99 8.87
CA SER A 12 14.94 19.73 7.76
C SER A 12 14.19 18.44 8.08
N LEU A 13 12.96 18.57 8.60
CA LEU A 13 12.01 17.49 8.69
C LEU A 13 11.64 17.09 7.25
N ALA A 14 12.39 16.16 6.68
CA ALA A 14 11.96 15.45 5.49
C ALA A 14 10.69 14.69 5.88
N GLY A 15 9.53 15.25 5.54
CA GLY A 15 8.24 14.69 5.90
C GLY A 15 8.06 13.32 5.25
N CYS A 16 7.56 12.33 6.00
CA CYS A 16 7.16 11.04 5.47
C CYS A 16 5.77 11.16 4.83
N MET A 17 5.53 10.41 3.75
CA MET A 17 4.19 10.16 3.26
C MET A 17 3.47 9.25 4.25
N THR A 18 2.21 9.55 4.54
CA THR A 18 1.31 8.66 5.24
C THR A 18 -0.02 8.53 4.50
N ALA A 19 -0.63 7.36 4.55
CA ALA A 19 -1.96 7.13 4.01
C ALA A 19 -2.67 6.03 4.80
N THR A 20 -3.99 6.10 4.83
CA THR A 20 -4.83 5.03 5.36
C THR A 20 -5.42 4.23 4.20
N GLY A 21 -5.18 2.94 4.19
CA GLY A 21 -5.79 2.02 3.24
C GLY A 21 -7.02 1.36 3.84
N HIS A 22 -8.05 1.13 3.01
CA HIS A 22 -9.26 0.42 3.37
C HIS A 22 -9.43 -0.79 2.45
N LEU A 23 -9.56 -1.97 3.07
CA LEU A 23 -9.76 -3.24 2.39
C LEU A 23 -11.24 -3.63 2.46
N TYR A 24 -11.92 -3.58 1.31
CA TYR A 24 -13.31 -4.00 1.17
C TYR A 24 -13.35 -5.40 0.57
N PRO A 25 -13.80 -6.43 1.29
CA PRO A 25 -13.89 -7.78 0.73
C PRO A 25 -14.96 -7.83 -0.36
N VAL A 26 -14.57 -8.31 -1.54
CA VAL A 26 -15.45 -8.40 -2.72
C VAL A 26 -15.66 -9.83 -3.19
N GLN A 27 -14.75 -10.74 -2.84
CA GLN A 27 -14.89 -12.18 -3.09
C GLN A 27 -14.30 -12.97 -1.90
N GLY A 28 -14.77 -14.19 -1.73
CA GLY A 28 -14.32 -15.10 -0.69
C GLY A 28 -15.16 -15.06 0.58
N PRO A 29 -14.72 -15.79 1.63
CA PRO A 29 -15.50 -15.95 2.86
C PRO A 29 -15.89 -14.65 3.57
N LEU A 30 -15.02 -13.64 3.54
CA LEU A 30 -15.30 -12.35 4.18
C LEU A 30 -16.36 -11.54 3.43
N ALA A 31 -16.41 -11.64 2.11
CA ALA A 31 -17.43 -10.96 1.31
C ALA A 31 -18.84 -11.53 1.55
N ALA A 32 -18.94 -12.76 2.01
CA ALA A 32 -20.23 -13.41 2.32
C ALA A 32 -20.80 -12.98 3.69
N GLN A 33 -20.05 -12.29 4.52
CA GLN A 33 -20.52 -11.79 5.80
C GLN A 33 -21.45 -10.58 5.63
N THR A 34 -22.36 -10.37 6.56
CA THR A 34 -23.33 -9.25 6.53
C THR A 34 -23.26 -8.45 7.85
N PRO A 35 -22.75 -7.20 7.83
CA PRO A 35 -22.05 -6.57 6.70
C PRO A 35 -20.65 -7.16 6.48
N PRO A 36 -20.11 -7.09 5.26
CA PRO A 36 -18.71 -7.49 5.02
C PRO A 36 -17.76 -6.63 5.86
N PRO A 37 -16.77 -7.24 6.54
CA PRO A 37 -15.86 -6.50 7.43
C PRO A 37 -14.86 -5.68 6.62
N ILE A 38 -14.84 -4.37 6.86
CA ILE A 38 -13.85 -3.46 6.28
C ILE A 38 -12.64 -3.42 7.19
N GLN A 39 -11.45 -3.67 6.65
CA GLN A 39 -10.21 -3.63 7.39
C GLN A 39 -9.39 -2.41 6.97
N THR A 40 -8.63 -1.86 7.91
CA THR A 40 -7.79 -0.68 7.67
C THR A 40 -6.32 -1.02 7.83
N LEU A 41 -5.48 -0.33 7.08
CA LEU A 41 -4.04 -0.41 7.18
C LEU A 41 -3.42 0.99 7.14
N ALA A 42 -2.28 1.14 7.78
CA ALA A 42 -1.47 2.35 7.75
C ALA A 42 -0.29 2.14 6.80
N LEU A 43 -0.15 3.07 5.85
CA LEU A 43 0.92 3.10 4.87
C LEU A 43 1.85 4.26 5.18
N THR A 44 3.15 4.00 5.16
CA THR A 44 4.17 5.05 5.27
C THR A 44 5.18 4.94 4.15
N GLY A 45 5.78 6.06 3.78
CA GLY A 45 6.87 6.09 2.81
C GLY A 45 7.79 7.26 3.09
N ALA A 46 9.09 7.04 2.95
CA ALA A 46 10.09 8.09 3.10
C ALA A 46 10.66 8.46 1.71
N PRO A 47 10.88 9.75 1.44
CA PRO A 47 11.50 10.17 0.19
C PRO A 47 12.93 9.68 0.12
N ALA A 48 13.31 9.10 -1.02
CA ALA A 48 14.68 8.77 -1.37
C ALA A 48 15.44 10.02 -1.84
N LEU A 49 16.73 9.85 -2.14
CA LEU A 49 17.52 10.86 -2.82
C LEU A 49 16.81 11.25 -4.14
N GLY A 50 16.51 12.55 -4.31
CA GLY A 50 15.72 13.04 -5.43
C GLY A 50 14.23 13.26 -5.13
N GLY A 51 13.78 13.02 -3.90
CA GLY A 51 12.43 13.33 -3.42
C GLY A 51 11.33 12.36 -3.83
N GLN A 52 11.63 11.30 -4.57
CA GLN A 52 10.65 10.29 -4.96
C GLN A 52 10.43 9.26 -3.83
N ILE A 53 9.17 8.90 -3.61
CA ILE A 53 8.80 7.88 -2.64
C ILE A 53 8.54 6.58 -3.41
N THR A 54 9.46 5.63 -3.29
CA THR A 54 9.43 4.37 -4.03
C THR A 54 9.31 3.13 -3.14
N GLN A 55 9.31 3.32 -1.83
CA GLN A 55 9.21 2.25 -0.84
C GLN A 55 8.73 2.78 0.52
N GLY A 56 8.30 1.88 1.36
CA GLY A 56 7.87 2.20 2.73
C GLY A 56 7.32 0.99 3.45
N ASP A 57 6.60 1.23 4.54
CA ASP A 57 6.06 0.19 5.40
C ASP A 57 4.54 0.18 5.41
N ILE A 58 3.98 -0.98 5.68
CA ILE A 58 2.56 -1.19 5.96
C ILE A 58 2.43 -1.82 7.34
N LYS A 59 1.49 -1.30 8.12
CA LYS A 59 1.06 -1.89 9.39
C LYS A 59 -0.46 -1.95 9.44
N ALA A 60 -0.97 -3.03 9.98
CA ALA A 60 -2.40 -3.20 10.21
C ALA A 60 -2.65 -3.99 11.50
N THR A 61 -3.81 -3.76 12.10
CA THR A 61 -4.42 -4.68 13.05
C THR A 61 -5.74 -5.11 12.43
N LEU A 62 -5.87 -6.37 12.10
CA LEU A 62 -7.09 -6.90 11.50
C LEU A 62 -8.21 -6.97 12.54
N LEU A 63 -9.46 -7.05 12.08
CA LEU A 63 -10.63 -7.10 12.96
C LEU A 63 -10.63 -8.31 13.91
N ASP A 64 -9.94 -9.38 13.55
CA ASP A 64 -9.72 -10.56 14.41
C ASP A 64 -8.55 -10.40 15.41
N GLY A 65 -7.96 -9.19 15.50
CA GLY A 65 -6.89 -8.84 16.41
C GLY A 65 -5.48 -9.21 15.93
N GLN A 66 -5.31 -9.78 14.73
CA GLN A 66 -3.98 -10.07 14.20
C GLN A 66 -3.21 -8.79 13.88
N ALA A 67 -2.00 -8.69 14.40
CA ALA A 67 -1.05 -7.65 14.00
C ALA A 67 -0.34 -8.06 12.71
N CYS A 68 -0.31 -7.17 11.74
CA CYS A 68 0.27 -7.39 10.42
C CYS A 68 1.28 -6.31 10.09
N GLN A 69 2.36 -6.68 9.41
CA GLN A 69 3.36 -5.75 8.92
C GLN A 69 3.96 -6.22 7.60
N GLY A 70 4.38 -5.28 6.79
CA GLY A 70 5.02 -5.54 5.51
C GLY A 70 5.79 -4.33 5.02
N HIS A 71 6.56 -4.56 3.97
CA HIS A 71 7.30 -3.51 3.28
C HIS A 71 6.78 -3.44 1.85
N TRP A 72 6.60 -2.23 1.31
CA TRP A 72 6.15 -2.03 -0.05
C TRP A 72 7.24 -1.40 -0.90
N THR A 73 7.25 -1.77 -2.17
CA THR A 73 8.16 -1.22 -3.19
C THR A 73 7.41 -0.99 -4.48
N MET A 74 7.98 -0.13 -5.34
CA MET A 74 7.51 0.00 -6.72
C MET A 74 7.97 -1.20 -7.55
N VAL A 75 7.09 -1.72 -8.40
CA VAL A 75 7.35 -2.82 -9.34
C VAL A 75 7.37 -2.25 -10.74
N ASN A 76 8.46 -2.51 -11.46
CA ASN A 76 8.56 -2.12 -12.86
C ASN A 76 7.80 -3.12 -13.74
N GLN A 77 7.20 -2.64 -14.84
CA GLN A 77 6.50 -3.48 -15.81
C GLN A 77 7.34 -4.61 -16.42
N ASN A 78 8.66 -4.46 -16.42
CA ASN A 78 9.60 -5.47 -16.93
C ASN A 78 9.99 -6.52 -15.89
N ASP A 79 9.49 -6.42 -14.66
CA ASP A 79 9.69 -7.43 -13.64
C ASP A 79 8.95 -8.72 -14.03
N PRO A 80 9.62 -9.90 -14.00
CA PRO A 80 8.98 -11.17 -14.35
C PRO A 80 7.72 -11.49 -13.53
N SER A 81 7.64 -10.98 -12.30
CA SER A 81 6.48 -11.16 -11.42
C SER A 81 5.40 -10.09 -11.58
N ALA A 82 5.57 -9.12 -12.50
CA ALA A 82 4.63 -7.99 -12.65
C ALA A 82 3.17 -8.45 -12.84
N ASN A 83 2.95 -9.56 -13.56
CA ASN A 83 1.63 -10.08 -13.89
C ASN A 83 0.99 -10.97 -12.79
N ALA A 84 1.61 -11.12 -11.62
CA ALA A 84 1.20 -12.10 -10.62
C ALA A 84 -0.27 -11.96 -10.17
N LEU A 85 -0.81 -10.74 -10.09
CA LEU A 85 -2.19 -10.46 -9.68
C LEU A 85 -3.06 -9.88 -10.82
N SER A 86 -2.65 -10.06 -12.07
CA SER A 86 -3.38 -9.50 -13.22
C SER A 86 -4.84 -9.96 -13.30
N ALA A 87 -5.11 -11.24 -13.04
CA ALA A 87 -6.45 -11.80 -13.06
C ALA A 87 -7.34 -11.19 -11.96
N GLN A 88 -6.79 -10.90 -10.80
CA GLN A 88 -7.51 -10.26 -9.70
C GLN A 88 -7.84 -8.80 -10.00
N TRP A 89 -6.92 -8.07 -10.63
CA TRP A 89 -7.18 -6.73 -11.12
C TRP A 89 -8.33 -6.71 -12.14
N ASP A 90 -8.26 -7.60 -13.13
CA ASP A 90 -9.28 -7.68 -14.17
C ASP A 90 -10.63 -8.16 -13.63
N SER A 91 -10.63 -9.06 -12.66
CA SER A 91 -11.85 -9.50 -11.97
C SER A 91 -12.56 -8.35 -11.24
N LEU A 92 -11.80 -7.42 -10.67
CA LEU A 92 -12.36 -6.33 -9.86
C LEU A 92 -12.73 -5.09 -10.68
N TYR A 93 -11.92 -4.75 -11.67
CA TYR A 93 -12.05 -3.48 -12.42
C TYR A 93 -12.47 -3.67 -13.88
N GLY A 94 -12.60 -4.91 -14.34
CA GLY A 94 -12.99 -5.27 -15.71
C GLY A 94 -11.85 -5.84 -16.54
N GLY A 95 -12.19 -6.70 -17.50
CA GLY A 95 -11.21 -7.37 -18.36
C GLY A 95 -10.30 -6.39 -19.09
N GLY A 96 -8.99 -6.65 -19.07
CA GLY A 96 -7.98 -5.81 -19.68
C GLY A 96 -7.55 -4.59 -18.82
N PHE A 97 -8.17 -4.37 -17.66
CA PHE A 97 -7.84 -3.23 -16.79
C PHE A 97 -6.37 -3.25 -16.36
N PHE A 98 -5.87 -4.43 -15.99
CA PHE A 98 -4.48 -4.57 -15.54
C PHE A 98 -3.51 -4.11 -16.63
N THR A 99 -3.64 -4.61 -17.84
CA THR A 99 -2.74 -4.27 -18.94
C THR A 99 -2.80 -2.79 -19.30
N ALA A 100 -4.00 -2.22 -19.36
CA ALA A 100 -4.19 -0.83 -19.78
C ALA A 100 -3.82 0.19 -18.69
N ASN A 101 -4.07 -0.11 -17.41
CA ASN A 101 -3.99 0.88 -16.33
C ASN A 101 -2.91 0.59 -15.30
N VAL A 102 -2.60 -0.66 -15.02
CA VAL A 102 -1.56 -1.00 -14.03
C VAL A 102 -0.22 -1.16 -14.72
N LEU A 103 -0.13 -2.08 -15.66
CA LEU A 103 1.10 -2.34 -16.40
C LEU A 103 1.49 -1.15 -17.29
N GLY A 104 0.52 -0.43 -17.84
CA GLY A 104 0.74 0.77 -18.66
C GLY A 104 1.25 1.99 -17.89
N ASN A 105 1.25 2.00 -16.56
CA ASN A 105 1.74 3.09 -15.72
C ASN A 105 3.25 3.00 -15.39
N GLN A 106 4.05 2.35 -16.16
CA GLN A 106 5.50 2.15 -15.97
C GLN A 106 5.89 1.47 -14.65
N SER A 107 5.21 1.76 -13.56
CA SER A 107 5.41 1.13 -12.25
C SER A 107 4.13 1.22 -11.40
N PHE A 108 3.96 0.24 -10.54
CA PHE A 108 2.92 0.18 -9.52
C PHE A 108 3.53 -0.30 -8.21
N ALA A 109 2.86 -0.06 -7.09
CA ALA A 109 3.38 -0.48 -5.80
C ALA A 109 2.88 -1.88 -5.43
N ARG A 110 3.70 -2.63 -4.72
CA ARG A 110 3.39 -3.98 -4.22
C ARG A 110 3.90 -4.15 -2.80
N SER A 111 3.16 -4.92 -2.01
CA SER A 111 3.60 -5.40 -0.71
C SER A 111 3.11 -6.82 -0.45
N THR A 112 3.92 -7.56 0.32
CA THR A 112 3.47 -8.76 1.02
C THR A 112 3.47 -8.45 2.51
N VAL A 113 2.32 -8.61 3.14
CA VAL A 113 2.09 -8.30 4.55
C VAL A 113 1.89 -9.60 5.31
N ALA A 114 2.69 -9.84 6.33
CA ALA A 114 2.61 -11.02 7.19
C ALA A 114 1.92 -10.68 8.51
N CYS A 115 1.02 -11.54 8.95
CA CYS A 115 0.24 -11.39 10.18
C CYS A 115 0.62 -12.43 11.23
N SER A 116 0.32 -12.15 12.50
CA SER A 116 0.80 -12.90 13.67
C SER A 116 0.33 -14.36 13.76
N ARG A 117 -0.73 -14.73 13.04
CA ARG A 117 -1.29 -16.10 13.06
C ARG A 117 -1.26 -16.79 11.69
N GLY A 118 -0.22 -16.48 10.88
CA GLY A 118 -0.01 -17.14 9.61
C GLY A 118 -0.84 -16.59 8.44
N ARG A 119 -1.72 -15.61 8.66
CA ARG A 119 -2.39 -14.92 7.57
C ARG A 119 -1.39 -14.03 6.83
N SER A 120 -1.49 -13.99 5.52
CA SER A 120 -0.68 -13.11 4.69
C SER A 120 -1.57 -12.42 3.66
N LEU A 121 -1.21 -11.17 3.35
CA LEU A 121 -1.88 -10.38 2.32
C LEU A 121 -0.87 -10.01 1.24
N GLN A 122 -1.30 -10.09 -0.01
CA GLN A 122 -0.58 -9.51 -1.13
C GLN A 122 -1.36 -8.30 -1.61
N LEU A 123 -0.71 -7.15 -1.70
CA LEU A 123 -1.33 -5.90 -2.09
C LEU A 123 -0.64 -5.34 -3.32
N GLU A 124 -1.42 -4.74 -4.20
CA GLU A 124 -0.93 -3.92 -5.32
C GLU A 124 -1.79 -2.67 -5.46
N TRP A 125 -1.18 -1.54 -5.81
CA TRP A 125 -1.90 -0.31 -6.05
C TRP A 125 -1.19 0.62 -7.03
N ILE A 126 -1.98 1.51 -7.63
CA ILE A 126 -1.52 2.58 -8.52
C ILE A 126 -1.83 3.94 -7.92
N ALA A 127 -0.83 4.85 -7.92
CA ALA A 127 -0.97 6.26 -7.59
C ALA A 127 -1.71 6.57 -6.27
N ILE A 128 -1.63 5.69 -5.24
CA ILE A 128 -2.36 5.81 -3.96
C ILE A 128 -3.86 6.16 -4.20
N SER A 129 -4.46 5.52 -5.20
CA SER A 129 -5.84 5.76 -5.59
C SER A 129 -6.66 4.48 -5.67
N LYS A 130 -6.16 3.48 -6.36
CA LYS A 130 -6.83 2.21 -6.60
C LYS A 130 -5.88 1.07 -6.34
N GLY A 131 -6.39 0.03 -5.73
CA GLY A 131 -5.61 -1.16 -5.50
C GLY A 131 -6.47 -2.40 -5.30
N ILE A 132 -5.79 -3.50 -5.16
CA ILE A 132 -6.33 -4.79 -4.81
C ILE A 132 -5.51 -5.40 -3.67
N ALA A 133 -6.12 -6.31 -2.95
CA ALA A 133 -5.41 -7.21 -2.05
C ALA A 133 -6.01 -8.61 -2.13
N THR A 134 -5.18 -9.60 -1.92
CA THR A 134 -5.58 -11.00 -1.73
C THR A 134 -5.01 -11.51 -0.43
N ASP A 135 -5.66 -12.49 0.18
CA ASP A 135 -5.10 -13.21 1.33
C ASP A 135 -5.00 -14.71 1.06
N ASN A 136 -4.27 -15.40 1.92
CA ASN A 136 -4.14 -16.86 1.83
C ASN A 136 -5.36 -17.62 2.34
N ASN A 137 -6.46 -16.95 2.71
CA ASN A 137 -7.76 -17.52 3.04
C ASN A 137 -8.77 -17.46 1.87
N GLY A 138 -8.33 -17.03 0.69
CA GLY A 138 -9.15 -16.96 -0.53
C GLY A 138 -10.01 -15.72 -0.65
N ASN A 139 -9.72 -14.66 0.10
CA ASN A 139 -10.42 -13.39 -0.05
C ASN A 139 -9.74 -12.50 -1.09
N LEU A 140 -10.55 -11.79 -1.86
CA LEU A 140 -10.14 -10.69 -2.72
C LEU A 140 -10.75 -9.40 -2.18
N PHE A 141 -9.95 -8.36 -2.08
CA PHE A 141 -10.33 -7.05 -1.58
C PHE A 141 -10.12 -5.97 -2.63
N LYS A 142 -11.02 -5.01 -2.64
CA LYS A 142 -10.77 -3.70 -3.22
C LYS A 142 -10.00 -2.87 -2.20
N LEU A 143 -8.87 -2.30 -2.61
CA LEU A 143 -8.07 -1.40 -1.79
C LEU A 143 -8.32 0.04 -2.24
N THR A 144 -8.71 0.88 -1.31
CA THR A 144 -8.83 2.33 -1.50
C THR A 144 -7.98 3.06 -0.48
N PHE A 145 -7.69 4.33 -0.74
CA PHE A 145 -6.88 5.16 0.16
C PHE A 145 -7.65 6.41 0.58
N GLY A 146 -7.43 6.81 1.83
CA GLY A 146 -7.87 8.07 2.40
C GLY A 146 -6.78 8.67 3.28
N ASP A 147 -7.02 9.88 3.79
CA ASP A 147 -6.11 10.58 4.71
C ASP A 147 -4.64 10.60 4.22
N VAL A 148 -4.46 10.85 2.92
CA VAL A 148 -3.13 10.90 2.30
C VAL A 148 -2.46 12.20 2.67
N VAL A 149 -1.32 12.10 3.36
CA VAL A 149 -0.45 13.22 3.70
C VAL A 149 0.87 13.04 2.95
N LEU A 150 1.19 13.98 2.09
CA LEU A 150 2.44 13.99 1.35
C LEU A 150 3.48 14.86 2.07
N PRO A 151 4.79 14.59 1.88
CA PRO A 151 5.84 15.45 2.39
C PRO A 151 5.66 16.88 1.89
N GLN A 152 5.81 17.84 2.77
CA GLN A 152 5.89 19.25 2.39
C GLN A 152 7.28 19.53 1.82
N HIS A 153 7.35 20.16 0.67
CA HIS A 153 8.59 20.61 0.05
C HIS A 153 8.99 21.98 0.59
#